data_fdc0a4e3fb41cabbd86113a1ec90f618
#
_entry.id   fdc0a4e3fb41cabbd86113a1ec90f618
#
_cell.length_a   1.000
_cell.length_b   1.000
_cell.length_c   1.000
_cell.angle_alpha   90.00
_cell.angle_beta   90.00
_cell.angle_gamma   90.00
#
_symmetry.space_group_name_H-M   'P 1'
#
loop_
_entity.id
_entity.type
_entity.pdbx_description
1 polymer ?
#
loop_
_entity_poly.entity_id
_entity_poly.type
_entity_poly.pdbx_seq_one_letter_code
_entity_poly.pdbx_strand_id
1 'polypeptide(L)'
;MGYLNNVTGYREDLLANRAIVKHGNFALLTPDGLVKNIIPGFENCDATILSTPKLGASFVDYLVTLHQNGGNQQGFGGEGIETFLYVISGNITAKAEGKTFALSEGGYLYCPPGSLMTFVNAQAEDSQIFLYKR
;
A
#
# COMPACT_ATOMS: atom_id res chain seq x y z
N MET A 1 -7.69 -27.24 8.46
CA MET A 1 -7.32 -27.26 9.03
C MET A 1 -7.15 -27.33 9.30
N GLY A 2 -6.91 -26.97 8.67
CA GLY A 2 -6.48 -26.81 9.13
C GLY A 2 -6.30 -26.49 8.93
N TYR A 3 -6.04 -26.39 8.75
CA TYR A 3 -5.48 -26.14 8.95
C TYR A 3 -5.13 -26.60 9.02
N LEU A 4 -4.86 -26.69 8.56
CA LEU A 4 -4.24 -27.08 8.84
C LEU A 4 -3.98 -27.77 8.89
N ASN A 5 -3.87 -28.08 8.56
CA ASN A 5 -3.37 -28.69 8.84
C ASN A 5 -3.16 -29.24 8.67
N ASN A 6 -3.02 -29.34 8.43
CA ASN A 6 -2.54 -29.74 8.58
C ASN A 6 -2.23 -30.12 8.43
N VAL A 7 -2.16 -30.25 8.32
CA VAL A 7 -1.69 -30.41 8.47
C VAL A 7 -1.18 -30.56 8.33
N THR A 8 -1.34 -30.83 8.24
CA THR A 8 -0.58 -30.84 8.19
C THR A 8 -0.08 -30.50 8.16
N GLY A 9 -0.40 -31.45 7.78
CA GLY A 9 0.66 -30.89 8.29
C GLY A 9 0.71 -29.51 8.16
N TYR A 10 1.17 -29.16 9.19
CA TYR A 10 1.35 -27.78 9.28
C TYR A 10 2.53 -27.36 8.48
N ARG A 11 2.34 -26.39 7.69
CA ARG A 11 3.37 -26.04 6.75
C ARG A 11 4.20 -24.88 7.25
N GLU A 12 5.49 -24.91 6.89
CA GLU A 12 6.41 -23.89 7.36
C GLU A 12 6.10 -22.52 6.77
N ASP A 13 5.60 -22.49 5.55
CA ASP A 13 5.24 -21.21 4.94
C ASP A 13 4.10 -20.52 5.69
N LEU A 14 3.17 -21.29 6.25
CA LEU A 14 2.13 -20.72 7.08
C LEU A 14 2.69 -20.16 8.37
N LEU A 15 3.64 -20.88 8.98
CA LEU A 15 4.26 -20.41 10.19
C LEU A 15 5.06 -19.13 9.96
N ALA A 16 5.82 -19.09 8.87
CA ALA A 16 6.62 -17.92 8.54
C ALA A 16 5.73 -16.73 8.20
N ASN A 17 4.64 -16.98 7.51
CA ASN A 17 3.73 -15.95 7.09
C ASN A 17 2.86 -15.43 8.23
N ARG A 18 2.34 -16.35 9.02
CA ARG A 18 1.45 -16.04 10.14
C ARG A 18 0.30 -15.14 9.77
N ALA A 19 -0.08 -15.18 8.50
CA ALA A 19 -1.24 -14.42 8.04
C ALA A 19 -2.52 -15.18 8.37
N ILE A 20 -3.51 -14.45 8.79
CA ILE A 20 -4.85 -15.00 9.05
C ILE A 20 -5.81 -14.23 8.16
N VAL A 21 -6.47 -14.97 7.25
CA VAL A 21 -7.40 -14.35 6.32
C VAL A 21 -8.75 -15.05 6.45
N LYS A 22 -9.78 -14.26 6.68
CA LYS A 22 -11.14 -14.77 6.69
C LYS A 22 -11.92 -13.98 5.64
N HIS A 23 -12.11 -14.61 4.48
CA HIS A 23 -12.71 -13.96 3.32
C HIS A 23 -14.03 -13.30 3.68
N GLY A 24 -14.17 -12.03 3.29
CA GLY A 24 -15.37 -11.27 3.55
C GLY A 24 -15.48 -10.74 4.97
N ASN A 25 -14.51 -11.02 5.83
CA ASN A 25 -14.56 -10.60 7.23
C ASN A 25 -13.32 -9.79 7.63
N PHE A 26 -12.18 -10.45 7.73
CA PHE A 26 -10.96 -9.77 8.17
C PHE A 26 -9.73 -10.51 7.70
N ALA A 27 -8.60 -9.80 7.75
CA ALA A 27 -7.30 -10.42 7.56
C ALA A 27 -6.33 -9.81 8.55
N LEU A 28 -5.50 -10.66 9.14
CA LEU A 28 -4.42 -10.24 10.02
C LEU A 28 -3.12 -10.58 9.32
N LEU A 29 -2.34 -9.56 9.02
CA LEU A 29 -1.07 -9.70 8.31
C LEU A 29 0.06 -9.22 9.20
N THR A 30 1.15 -9.97 9.22
CA THR A 30 2.33 -9.59 9.98
C THR A 30 3.37 -8.99 9.04
N PRO A 31 4.21 -8.06 9.53
CA PRO A 31 5.18 -7.40 8.65
C PRO A 31 6.13 -8.35 7.92
N ASP A 32 6.51 -9.44 8.56
CA ASP A 32 7.43 -10.40 7.96
C ASP A 32 6.75 -11.34 6.97
N GLY A 33 5.43 -11.28 6.87
CA GLY A 33 4.67 -12.08 5.91
C GLY A 33 4.24 -11.30 4.68
N LEU A 34 4.64 -10.05 4.54
CA LEU A 34 4.22 -9.23 3.42
C LEU A 34 5.01 -9.55 2.16
N VAL A 35 4.32 -9.56 1.04
CA VAL A 35 4.90 -9.88 -0.26
C VAL A 35 5.06 -8.60 -1.06
N LYS A 36 6.25 -8.43 -1.67
CA LYS A 36 6.50 -7.28 -2.52
C LYS A 36 5.89 -7.51 -3.89
N ASN A 37 5.18 -6.52 -4.38
CA ASN A 37 4.52 -6.58 -5.67
C ASN A 37 5.14 -5.58 -6.62
N ILE A 38 5.06 -5.90 -7.92
CA ILE A 38 5.44 -4.94 -8.97
C ILE A 38 4.15 -4.32 -9.46
N ILE A 39 4.02 -3.01 -9.26
CA ILE A 39 2.80 -2.29 -9.61
C ILE A 39 3.14 -1.25 -10.67
N PRO A 40 2.44 -1.23 -11.81
CA PRO A 40 2.71 -0.25 -12.85
C PRO A 40 2.62 1.18 -12.31
N GLY A 41 3.54 2.02 -12.74
CA GLY A 41 3.60 3.41 -12.31
C GLY A 41 4.38 3.67 -11.04
N PHE A 42 4.73 2.62 -10.31
CA PHE A 42 5.53 2.74 -9.08
C PHE A 42 7.00 2.47 -9.42
N GLU A 43 7.88 3.38 -9.06
CA GLU A 43 9.31 3.28 -9.34
C GLU A 43 10.13 3.46 -8.06
N ASN A 44 11.22 2.73 -7.95
CA ASN A 44 12.14 2.77 -6.82
C ASN A 44 11.43 2.65 -5.49
N CYS A 45 10.52 1.70 -5.40
CA CYS A 45 9.80 1.47 -4.15
C CYS A 45 9.43 0.00 -4.04
N ASP A 46 9.18 -0.40 -2.80
CA ASP A 46 8.67 -1.73 -2.48
C ASP A 46 7.22 -1.57 -2.09
N ALA A 47 6.32 -2.18 -2.85
CA ALA A 47 4.89 -2.05 -2.62
C ALA A 47 4.29 -3.40 -2.29
N THR A 48 3.42 -3.41 -1.28
CA THR A 48 2.69 -4.61 -0.89
C THR A 48 1.21 -4.31 -0.96
N ILE A 49 0.46 -5.15 -1.64
CA ILE A 49 -0.99 -5.05 -1.67
C ILE A 49 -1.52 -5.76 -0.43
N LEU A 50 -2.25 -5.03 0.41
CA LEU A 50 -2.75 -5.57 1.66
C LEU A 50 -4.13 -6.19 1.50
N SER A 51 -5.03 -5.51 0.79
CA SER A 51 -6.40 -5.99 0.59
C SER A 51 -6.86 -5.70 -0.81
N THR A 52 -7.69 -6.57 -1.34
CA THR A 52 -8.26 -6.42 -2.68
C THR A 52 -9.69 -6.95 -2.66
N PRO A 53 -10.47 -6.69 -3.73
CA PRO A 53 -11.80 -7.28 -3.85
C PRO A 53 -11.79 -8.81 -3.79
N LYS A 54 -10.69 -9.44 -4.18
CA LYS A 54 -10.58 -10.89 -4.08
C LYS A 54 -10.62 -11.38 -2.65
N LEU A 55 -10.25 -10.55 -1.70
CA LEU A 55 -10.34 -10.86 -0.28
C LEU A 55 -11.64 -10.37 0.34
N GLY A 56 -12.54 -9.83 -0.48
CA GLY A 56 -13.82 -9.34 0.00
C GLY A 56 -13.86 -7.87 0.35
N ALA A 57 -12.77 -7.16 0.11
CA ALA A 57 -12.73 -5.72 0.37
C ALA A 57 -13.40 -4.95 -0.76
N SER A 58 -13.98 -3.79 -0.44
CA SER A 58 -14.53 -2.90 -1.46
C SER A 58 -13.50 -1.86 -1.89
N PHE A 59 -12.23 -2.10 -1.62
CA PHE A 59 -11.14 -1.18 -1.88
C PHE A 59 -9.84 -1.96 -2.09
N VAL A 60 -8.80 -1.26 -2.51
CA VAL A 60 -7.44 -1.80 -2.56
C VAL A 60 -6.56 -0.90 -1.72
N ASP A 61 -5.75 -1.49 -0.86
CA ASP A 61 -4.80 -0.71 -0.08
C ASP A 61 -3.40 -1.32 -0.16
N TYR A 62 -2.42 -0.47 0.08
CA TYR A 62 -1.02 -0.79 -0.14
C TYR A 62 -0.18 -0.25 1.00
N LEU A 63 0.86 -1.00 1.33
CA LEU A 63 1.95 -0.49 2.16
C LEU A 63 3.14 -0.31 1.24
N VAL A 64 3.70 0.90 1.17
CA VAL A 64 4.75 1.21 0.22
C VAL A 64 5.93 1.83 0.93
N THR A 65 7.13 1.29 0.65
CA THR A 65 8.38 1.91 1.08
C THR A 65 8.98 2.60 -0.13
N LEU A 66 9.16 3.90 -0.03
CA LEU A 66 9.71 4.71 -1.11
C LEU A 66 11.19 4.94 -0.84
N HIS A 67 12.02 4.44 -1.75
CA HIS A 67 13.46 4.72 -1.70
C HIS A 67 13.71 6.09 -2.29
N GLN A 68 14.96 6.55 -2.31
CA GLN A 68 15.26 7.85 -2.87
C GLN A 68 14.78 7.93 -4.32
N ASN A 69 14.06 9.00 -4.64
CA ASN A 69 13.42 9.24 -5.93
C ASN A 69 12.31 8.23 -6.27
N GLY A 70 11.90 7.44 -5.28
CA GLY A 70 10.83 6.48 -5.47
C GLY A 70 9.46 7.10 -5.33
N GLY A 71 8.48 6.54 -6.04
CA GLY A 71 7.11 7.00 -5.97
C GLY A 71 6.32 6.65 -7.22
N ASN A 72 5.26 7.41 -7.43
CA ASN A 72 4.42 7.28 -8.61
C ASN A 72 4.22 8.66 -9.22
N GLN A 73 4.85 8.91 -10.35
CA GLN A 73 4.74 10.19 -11.03
C GLN A 73 3.85 10.12 -12.26
N GLN A 74 3.27 8.97 -12.54
CA GLN A 74 2.33 8.80 -13.65
C GLN A 74 0.90 9.15 -13.23
N GLY A 75 0.56 8.93 -11.97
CA GLY A 75 -0.75 9.25 -11.45
C GLY A 75 -1.39 8.06 -10.76
N PHE A 76 -1.93 8.31 -9.59
CA PHE A 76 -2.62 7.30 -8.78
C PHE A 76 -4.04 7.79 -8.58
N GLY A 77 -5.03 6.94 -8.96
CA GLY A 77 -6.44 7.31 -8.90
C GLY A 77 -7.02 7.55 -10.28
N GLY A 78 -7.87 8.55 -10.39
CA GLY A 78 -8.46 8.94 -11.65
C GLY A 78 -9.98 8.89 -11.64
N GLU A 79 -10.56 8.78 -12.82
CA GLU A 79 -12.02 8.83 -12.98
C GLU A 79 -12.69 7.68 -12.23
N GLY A 80 -13.66 8.04 -11.38
CA GLY A 80 -14.43 7.07 -10.61
C GLY A 80 -13.67 6.45 -9.45
N ILE A 81 -12.46 6.92 -9.16
CA ILE A 81 -11.61 6.31 -8.13
C ILE A 81 -11.19 7.39 -7.12
N GLU A 82 -11.57 7.20 -5.88
CA GLU A 82 -11.05 8.04 -4.79
C GLU A 82 -9.77 7.42 -4.25
N THR A 83 -8.87 8.26 -3.77
CA THR A 83 -7.58 7.81 -3.26
C THR A 83 -7.23 8.53 -1.97
N PHE A 84 -6.38 7.86 -1.19
CA PHE A 84 -5.93 8.39 0.09
C PHE A 84 -4.48 7.93 0.31
N LEU A 85 -3.66 8.87 0.75
CA LEU A 85 -2.26 8.61 1.07
C LEU A 85 -1.99 9.09 2.49
N TYR A 86 -1.33 8.26 3.28
CA TYR A 86 -0.94 8.62 4.65
C TYR A 86 0.55 8.33 4.82
N VAL A 87 1.29 9.29 5.38
CA VAL A 87 2.72 9.13 5.60
C VAL A 87 2.95 8.48 6.96
N ILE A 88 3.46 7.27 6.94
CA ILE A 88 3.77 6.53 8.17
C ILE A 88 5.08 7.03 8.75
N SER A 89 6.09 7.20 7.89
CA SER A 89 7.40 7.70 8.33
C SER A 89 8.09 8.37 7.16
N GLY A 90 8.96 9.32 7.44
CA GLY A 90 9.74 10.03 6.45
C GLY A 90 9.06 11.26 5.92
N ASN A 91 9.49 11.71 4.74
CA ASN A 91 9.00 12.93 4.11
C ASN A 91 8.83 12.68 2.63
N ILE A 92 7.72 13.12 2.08
CA ILE A 92 7.46 12.99 0.64
C ILE A 92 6.90 14.28 0.09
N THR A 93 6.96 14.39 -1.24
CA THR A 93 6.30 15.48 -1.97
C THR A 93 5.15 14.86 -2.75
N ALA A 94 3.96 15.38 -2.57
CA ALA A 94 2.78 14.90 -3.28
C ALA A 94 2.16 16.05 -4.06
N LYS A 95 1.52 15.73 -5.19
CA LYS A 95 0.85 16.71 -6.03
C LYS A 95 -0.54 16.23 -6.37
N ALA A 96 -1.48 17.17 -6.37
CA ALA A 96 -2.85 16.92 -6.78
C ALA A 96 -3.46 18.25 -7.21
N GLU A 97 -4.25 18.25 -8.29
CA GLU A 97 -4.97 19.43 -8.77
C GLU A 97 -4.03 20.63 -8.99
N GLY A 98 -2.85 20.37 -9.50
CA GLY A 98 -1.88 21.42 -9.79
C GLY A 98 -1.19 22.00 -8.56
N LYS A 99 -1.44 21.45 -7.37
CA LYS A 99 -0.83 21.92 -6.13
C LYS A 99 0.19 20.92 -5.63
N THR A 100 1.23 21.44 -4.99
CA THR A 100 2.31 20.62 -4.42
C THR A 100 2.26 20.70 -2.90
N PHE A 101 2.37 19.56 -2.27
CA PHE A 101 2.31 19.43 -0.81
C PHE A 101 3.55 18.72 -0.30
N ALA A 102 4.16 19.26 0.76
CA ALA A 102 5.23 18.57 1.46
C ALA A 102 4.60 17.88 2.66
N LEU A 103 4.68 16.55 2.69
CA LEU A 103 4.05 15.76 3.73
C LEU A 103 5.11 15.06 4.55
N SER A 104 4.96 15.14 5.87
CA SER A 104 5.83 14.44 6.81
C SER A 104 5.01 13.42 7.58
N GLU A 105 5.65 12.75 8.53
CA GLU A 105 4.99 11.73 9.34
C GLU A 105 3.66 12.22 9.89
N GLY A 106 2.60 11.43 9.68
CA GLY A 106 1.26 11.78 10.10
C GLY A 106 0.49 12.62 9.09
N GLY A 107 1.16 13.13 8.04
CA GLY A 107 0.47 13.89 7.00
C GLY A 107 -0.29 12.98 6.05
N TYR A 108 -1.33 13.52 5.43
CA TYR A 108 -2.12 12.73 4.49
C TYR A 108 -2.67 13.60 3.37
N LEU A 109 -3.06 12.94 2.28
CA LEU A 109 -3.67 13.60 1.14
C LEU A 109 -4.83 12.73 0.69
N TYR A 110 -6.00 13.34 0.51
CA TYR A 110 -7.17 12.67 -0.02
C TYR A 110 -7.52 13.30 -1.37
N CYS A 111 -7.80 12.45 -2.36
CA CYS A 111 -8.27 12.91 -3.66
C CYS A 111 -9.61 12.25 -3.98
N PRO A 112 -10.65 13.06 -4.26
CA PRO A 112 -11.94 12.50 -4.66
C PRO A 112 -11.87 11.88 -6.05
N PRO A 113 -12.90 11.14 -6.46
CA PRO A 113 -12.95 10.57 -7.81
C PRO A 113 -12.74 11.65 -8.87
N GLY A 114 -11.95 11.33 -9.88
CA GLY A 114 -11.63 12.25 -10.95
C GLY A 114 -10.32 13.00 -10.75
N SER A 115 -9.70 12.87 -9.59
CA SER A 115 -8.47 13.56 -9.27
C SER A 115 -7.33 12.55 -9.19
N LEU A 116 -6.20 12.88 -9.82
CA LEU A 116 -5.01 12.05 -9.75
C LEU A 116 -4.03 12.66 -8.78
N MET A 117 -3.34 11.81 -8.02
CA MET A 117 -2.22 12.26 -7.22
C MET A 117 -0.92 11.67 -7.74
N THR A 118 0.16 12.40 -7.58
CA THR A 118 1.50 11.89 -7.80
C THR A 118 2.28 12.10 -6.52
N PHE A 119 3.32 11.32 -6.30
CA PHE A 119 4.13 11.46 -5.10
C PHE A 119 5.52 10.90 -5.34
N VAL A 120 6.48 11.45 -4.60
CA VAL A 120 7.87 11.06 -4.73
C VAL A 120 8.59 11.32 -3.41
N ASN A 121 9.54 10.45 -3.10
CA ASN A 121 10.45 10.64 -1.98
C ASN A 121 11.76 11.22 -2.51
N ALA A 122 11.97 12.52 -2.31
CA ALA A 122 13.18 13.19 -2.75
C ALA A 122 14.32 13.11 -1.74
N GLN A 123 14.07 12.48 -0.60
CA GLN A 123 15.08 12.36 0.47
C GLN A 123 15.97 11.14 0.24
N ALA A 124 17.14 11.16 0.86
CA ALA A 124 18.06 10.02 0.79
C ALA A 124 17.53 8.83 1.61
N GLU A 125 16.83 9.12 2.70
CA GLU A 125 16.26 8.08 3.55
C GLU A 125 14.96 7.58 2.99
N ASP A 126 14.63 6.32 3.28
CA ASP A 126 13.36 5.73 2.87
C ASP A 126 12.19 6.42 3.58
N SER A 127 11.06 6.48 2.88
CA SER A 127 9.80 6.92 3.46
C SER A 127 8.79 5.81 3.30
N GLN A 128 7.91 5.67 4.29
CA GLN A 128 6.89 4.64 4.24
C GLN A 128 5.52 5.28 4.24
N ILE A 129 4.67 4.83 3.32
CA ILE A 129 3.33 5.37 3.16
C ILE A 129 2.31 4.25 3.09
N PHE A 130 1.08 4.61 3.43
CA PHE A 130 -0.08 3.77 3.23
C PHE A 130 -0.92 4.40 2.13
N LEU A 131 -1.33 3.59 1.16
CA LEU A 131 -2.16 4.04 0.05
C LEU A 131 -3.45 3.25 0.04
N TYR A 132 -4.50 3.91 -0.41
CA TYR A 132 -5.83 3.34 -0.48
C TYR A 132 -6.52 3.87 -1.73
N LYS A 133 -7.24 3.02 -2.44
CA LYS A 133 -8.11 3.46 -3.53
C LYS A 133 -9.39 2.64 -3.56
N ARG A 134 -10.46 3.30 -4.00
CA ARG A 134 -11.77 2.67 -4.03
C ARG A 134 -12.61 3.15 -5.21
#